data_242dc282b4bedda3af8f28c9cbfa2b79
#
_entry.id   242dc282b4bedda3af8f28c9cbfa2b79
#
_cell.length_a   1.000
_cell.length_b   1.000
_cell.length_c   1.000
_cell.angle_alpha   90.00
_cell.angle_beta   90.00
_cell.angle_gamma   90.00
#
_symmetry.space_group_name_H-M   'P 1'
#
loop_
_entity.id
_entity.type
_entity.pdbx_description
1 polymer ?
#
loop_
_entity_poly.entity_id
_entity_poly.type
_entity_poly.pdbx_seq_one_letter_code
_entity_poly.pdbx_strand_id
1 'polypeptide(L)'
;MNKVFSLPINPKMDEQFVLETFVPFLNLNHQYIRDLYFTCRIPPFTQDAMGDVYTEPEMYHATTLNALKIAELCDLPLSATFNNIHVDPTMDNLRIWCENFKPIYDLGVRIVTLPHTHWVASGMIQKIFPDLFIKNTILRNVDKPRDIVNLAKAGFHYINLDRDLMRDADTLYRIRQAKEYCAREGMPVELSLLTNEGCWGGCPMMDEHYQYNCSKKPNTNDVQYFANEISIQSCEKWDTFDSSTSLKAANLPPWREDWDEFLNYYGIDCFKMHGREDMMRLKESMDIIERWSANEPLLFPEFDKYIEDIGLEEKPIDIWRDKIKTCKFECWDCNYCESVVDAHYRKQNRMLHPQVLRAQKAVEDALLHQSNFVEEGYDVPGLSSNKVRHLLNNLCKSLDGESVVYADLGCYVGSTLWAAMMGNDVKAYAIDNYSQENIAPARDDIPWEEIENPIEKFQEYAEKYIGTNAVLFKDKDLFELTKLDERYPPEVIFYDADHDPTATYQNLSQFYQFATDPFTLVVDDCNFDGVMAAVDKLCKDRKFAVLYKKVLRSQEIEDELGWWNGVAVMVIGKNEYQPPAPEIPVHMQADYEEAIPET
;
A
#
# COMPACT_ATOMS: atom_id res chain seq x y z
N MET A 1 -15.94 31.24 9.35
CA MET A 1 -15.68 30.00 8.62
C MET A 1 -15.74 28.86 9.61
N ASN A 2 -16.29 27.71 9.23
CA ASN A 2 -16.37 26.58 10.15
C ASN A 2 -14.99 25.88 10.22
N LYS A 3 -14.61 25.44 11.42
CA LYS A 3 -13.42 24.60 11.64
C LYS A 3 -13.75 23.19 11.16
N VAL A 4 -13.21 22.80 10.02
CA VAL A 4 -13.65 21.59 9.27
C VAL A 4 -12.66 20.44 9.28
N PHE A 5 -11.45 20.59 9.86
CA PHE A 5 -10.44 19.55 9.85
C PHE A 5 -10.08 19.07 11.26
N SER A 6 -10.04 17.76 11.44
CA SER A 6 -9.45 17.10 12.62
C SER A 6 -8.13 16.44 12.19
N LEU A 7 -7.01 16.96 12.71
CA LEU A 7 -5.66 16.61 12.25
C LEU A 7 -4.93 15.74 13.27
N PRO A 8 -4.21 14.68 12.85
CA PRO A 8 -3.46 13.83 13.77
C PRO A 8 -2.15 14.47 14.24
N ILE A 9 -1.77 14.15 15.48
CA ILE A 9 -0.40 14.29 15.95
C ILE A 9 0.31 12.96 15.70
N ASN A 10 1.34 12.98 14.85
CA ASN A 10 2.16 11.80 14.57
C ASN A 10 3.27 11.68 15.62
N PRO A 11 3.41 10.54 16.32
CA PRO A 11 4.43 10.36 17.36
C PRO A 11 5.87 10.32 16.82
N LYS A 12 6.04 10.18 15.49
CA LYS A 12 7.37 10.19 14.83
C LYS A 12 7.88 11.60 14.51
N MET A 13 7.09 12.65 14.79
CA MET A 13 7.56 14.02 14.63
C MET A 13 8.68 14.32 15.64
N ASP A 14 9.84 14.73 15.14
CA ASP A 14 10.90 15.26 15.97
C ASP A 14 10.62 16.71 16.41
N GLU A 15 11.41 17.20 17.36
CA GLU A 15 11.23 18.54 17.92
C GLU A 15 11.44 19.64 16.87
N GLN A 16 12.36 19.43 15.93
CA GLN A 16 12.61 20.39 14.85
C GLN A 16 11.39 20.50 13.93
N PHE A 17 10.86 19.38 13.45
CA PHE A 17 9.66 19.37 12.60
C PHE A 17 8.47 20.01 13.32
N VAL A 18 8.29 19.70 14.62
CA VAL A 18 7.20 20.30 15.41
C VAL A 18 7.32 21.82 15.47
N LEU A 19 8.50 22.37 15.79
CA LEU A 19 8.68 23.79 16.02
C LEU A 19 8.80 24.60 14.71
N GLU A 20 9.45 24.06 13.70
CA GLU A 20 9.74 24.79 12.45
C GLU A 20 8.70 24.57 11.35
N THR A 21 7.91 23.49 11.43
CA THR A 21 6.95 23.14 10.38
C THR A 21 5.53 23.00 10.91
N PHE A 22 5.29 22.10 11.86
CA PHE A 22 3.94 21.72 12.26
C PHE A 22 3.21 22.82 13.03
N VAL A 23 3.84 23.41 14.06
CA VAL A 23 3.25 24.52 14.84
C VAL A 23 3.01 25.76 13.98
N PRO A 24 3.95 26.23 13.13
CA PRO A 24 3.69 27.31 12.19
C PRO A 24 2.52 27.04 11.24
N PHE A 25 2.44 25.82 10.69
CA PHE A 25 1.33 25.38 9.85
C PHE A 25 -0.01 25.45 10.60
N LEU A 26 -0.08 24.92 11.83
CA LEU A 26 -1.29 24.94 12.65
C LEU A 26 -1.76 26.37 12.94
N ASN A 27 -0.84 27.27 13.27
CA ASN A 27 -1.15 28.66 13.55
C ASN A 27 -1.65 29.40 12.30
N LEU A 28 -1.07 29.13 11.13
CA LEU A 28 -1.50 29.71 9.86
C LEU A 28 -2.91 29.23 9.47
N ASN A 29 -3.23 27.98 9.72
CA ASN A 29 -4.46 27.32 9.33
C ASN A 29 -5.47 27.16 10.49
N HIS A 30 -5.24 27.81 11.63
CA HIS A 30 -6.01 27.66 12.86
C HIS A 30 -7.52 27.78 12.67
N GLN A 31 -7.96 28.66 11.78
CA GLN A 31 -9.37 28.91 11.48
C GLN A 31 -10.09 27.73 10.80
N TYR A 32 -9.34 26.76 10.23
CA TYR A 32 -9.88 25.58 9.56
C TYR A 32 -9.77 24.33 10.43
N ILE A 33 -8.88 24.32 11.45
CA ILE A 33 -8.61 23.17 12.29
C ILE A 33 -9.56 23.15 13.48
N ARG A 34 -10.35 22.07 13.59
CA ARG A 34 -11.31 21.85 14.66
C ARG A 34 -10.65 21.33 15.93
N ASP A 35 -9.85 20.31 15.79
CA ASP A 35 -9.08 19.71 16.88
C ASP A 35 -7.85 18.96 16.36
N LEU A 36 -6.91 18.71 17.27
CA LEU A 36 -5.83 17.78 17.07
C LEU A 36 -6.19 16.46 17.76
N TYR A 37 -5.88 15.31 17.14
CA TYR A 37 -6.10 14.03 17.79
C TYR A 37 -4.82 13.21 17.88
N PHE A 38 -4.67 12.47 18.95
CA PHE A 38 -3.52 11.62 19.20
C PHE A 38 -3.93 10.27 19.77
N THR A 39 -3.08 9.25 19.63
CA THR A 39 -3.26 7.96 20.29
C THR A 39 -2.90 8.11 21.78
N CYS A 40 -3.91 8.05 22.64
CA CYS A 40 -3.69 8.08 24.08
C CYS A 40 -3.41 6.66 24.58
N ARG A 41 -2.17 6.42 24.99
CA ARG A 41 -1.69 5.07 25.31
C ARG A 41 -1.98 4.70 26.76
N ILE A 42 -3.13 4.10 26.98
CA ILE A 42 -3.53 3.50 28.25
C ILE A 42 -3.89 2.03 27.97
N PRO A 43 -2.96 1.09 28.19
CA PRO A 43 -3.27 -0.33 27.99
C PRO A 43 -4.40 -0.80 28.94
N PRO A 44 -5.29 -1.69 28.49
CA PRO A 44 -5.41 -2.30 27.17
C PRO A 44 -6.33 -1.53 26.20
N PHE A 45 -6.71 -0.28 26.52
CA PHE A 45 -7.78 0.47 25.84
C PHE A 45 -7.36 1.12 24.53
N THR A 46 -6.08 1.11 24.25
CA THR A 46 -5.50 1.75 23.05
C THR A 46 -5.25 0.71 21.98
N GLN A 47 -5.68 1.02 20.76
CA GLN A 47 -5.20 0.36 19.56
C GLN A 47 -4.00 1.15 19.03
N ASP A 48 -2.91 0.47 18.77
CA ASP A 48 -1.75 1.05 18.13
C ASP A 48 -1.59 0.53 16.71
N ALA A 49 -2.15 1.25 15.76
CA ALA A 49 -1.98 0.96 14.32
C ALA A 49 -0.54 1.17 13.83
N MET A 50 0.33 1.72 14.69
CA MET A 50 1.64 2.23 14.31
C MET A 50 2.78 1.22 14.48
N GLY A 51 2.51 0.09 15.10
CA GLY A 51 3.54 -0.89 15.36
C GLY A 51 4.56 -0.56 16.44
N ASP A 52 4.71 0.69 16.82
CA ASP A 52 5.57 1.13 17.89
C ASP A 52 4.81 1.06 19.21
N VAL A 53 4.77 -0.11 19.81
CA VAL A 53 4.21 -0.26 21.15
C VAL A 53 5.29 0.17 22.14
N TYR A 54 5.15 1.36 22.70
CA TYR A 54 5.96 1.74 23.85
C TYR A 54 5.56 0.86 25.04
N THR A 55 6.52 0.15 25.58
CA THR A 55 6.29 -0.79 26.69
C THR A 55 6.33 -0.12 28.05
N GLU A 56 6.94 1.07 28.12
CA GLU A 56 7.21 1.74 29.39
C GLU A 56 6.17 2.83 29.69
N PRO A 57 5.58 2.84 30.92
CA PRO A 57 4.57 3.83 31.32
C PRO A 57 5.03 5.28 31.17
N GLU A 58 6.31 5.56 31.38
CA GLU A 58 6.88 6.90 31.22
C GLU A 58 6.75 7.42 29.79
N MET A 59 6.85 6.55 28.78
CA MET A 59 6.70 6.93 27.39
C MET A 59 5.24 7.25 27.03
N TYR A 60 4.26 6.58 27.67
CA TYR A 60 2.84 6.92 27.49
C TYR A 60 2.55 8.32 27.98
N HIS A 61 3.13 8.67 29.12
CA HIS A 61 2.97 9.99 29.72
C HIS A 61 3.66 11.06 28.86
N ALA A 62 4.89 10.81 28.40
CA ALA A 62 5.64 11.72 27.54
C ALA A 62 4.88 12.03 26.24
N THR A 63 4.28 11.02 25.60
CA THR A 63 3.46 11.23 24.38
C THR A 63 2.26 12.14 24.64
N THR A 64 1.59 11.96 25.78
CA THR A 64 0.46 12.82 26.16
C THR A 64 0.91 14.25 26.45
N LEU A 65 2.02 14.43 27.18
CA LEU A 65 2.57 15.76 27.48
C LEU A 65 3.03 16.49 26.21
N ASN A 66 3.65 15.80 25.26
CA ASN A 66 4.04 16.38 23.98
C ASN A 66 2.81 16.82 23.17
N ALA A 67 1.76 16.00 23.12
CA ALA A 67 0.51 16.35 22.45
C ALA A 67 -0.16 17.60 23.10
N LEU A 68 -0.18 17.65 24.43
CA LEU A 68 -0.69 18.82 25.17
C LEU A 68 0.12 20.09 24.88
N LYS A 69 1.47 19.98 24.87
CA LYS A 69 2.34 21.11 24.54
C LYS A 69 2.08 21.66 23.15
N ILE A 70 1.90 20.79 22.14
CA ILE A 70 1.57 21.21 20.77
C ILE A 70 0.21 21.91 20.74
N ALA A 71 -0.79 21.30 21.38
CA ALA A 71 -2.15 21.85 21.42
C ALA A 71 -2.19 23.24 22.10
N GLU A 72 -1.45 23.41 23.20
CA GLU A 72 -1.31 24.68 23.94
C GLU A 72 -0.61 25.74 23.08
N LEU A 73 0.49 25.41 22.39
CA LEU A 73 1.23 26.34 21.52
C LEU A 73 0.37 26.87 20.37
N CYS A 74 -0.68 26.16 19.99
CA CYS A 74 -1.54 26.51 18.87
C CYS A 74 -2.96 26.93 19.29
N ASP A 75 -3.26 26.92 20.59
CA ASP A 75 -4.62 27.16 21.12
C ASP A 75 -5.70 26.30 20.41
N LEU A 76 -5.40 25.01 20.26
CA LEU A 76 -6.29 24.03 19.61
C LEU A 76 -6.76 22.97 20.60
N PRO A 77 -8.04 22.54 20.52
CA PRO A 77 -8.52 21.42 21.33
C PRO A 77 -7.77 20.13 21.04
N LEU A 78 -7.49 19.33 22.09
CA LEU A 78 -6.82 18.04 21.97
C LEU A 78 -7.80 16.88 22.21
N SER A 79 -7.82 15.92 21.31
CA SER A 79 -8.65 14.72 21.33
C SER A 79 -7.84 13.46 21.59
N ALA A 80 -8.09 12.80 22.71
CA ALA A 80 -7.46 11.51 23.04
C ALA A 80 -8.24 10.35 22.39
N THR A 81 -7.54 9.48 21.67
CA THR A 81 -8.16 8.37 20.94
C THR A 81 -7.90 7.03 21.63
N PHE A 82 -9.00 6.31 21.90
CA PHE A 82 -9.02 4.95 22.44
C PHE A 82 -9.81 4.07 21.48
N ASN A 83 -9.11 3.31 20.64
CA ASN A 83 -9.73 2.58 19.52
C ASN A 83 -9.78 1.06 19.71
N ASN A 84 -9.37 0.53 20.86
CA ASN A 84 -9.42 -0.93 21.06
C ASN A 84 -10.85 -1.42 21.25
N ILE A 85 -11.48 -1.87 20.16
CA ILE A 85 -12.83 -2.41 20.15
C ILE A 85 -12.93 -3.83 20.72
N HIS A 86 -11.80 -4.50 20.95
CA HIS A 86 -11.72 -5.90 21.41
C HIS A 86 -11.58 -6.02 22.93
N VAL A 87 -11.47 -4.90 23.65
CA VAL A 87 -11.59 -4.90 25.11
C VAL A 87 -13.04 -5.16 25.49
N ASP A 88 -13.27 -6.07 26.41
CA ASP A 88 -14.63 -6.37 26.88
C ASP A 88 -15.32 -5.11 27.43
N PRO A 89 -16.55 -4.79 26.98
CA PRO A 89 -17.29 -3.60 27.40
C PRO A 89 -17.90 -3.72 28.81
N THR A 90 -17.15 -4.28 29.76
CA THR A 90 -17.61 -4.48 31.15
C THR A 90 -17.56 -3.18 31.95
N MET A 91 -18.33 -3.15 33.05
CA MET A 91 -18.29 -2.01 33.98
C MET A 91 -16.95 -1.93 34.72
N ASP A 92 -16.29 -3.04 34.93
CA ASP A 92 -14.97 -3.05 35.59
C ASP A 92 -13.90 -2.43 34.67
N ASN A 93 -13.88 -2.78 33.39
CA ASN A 93 -13.01 -2.12 32.41
C ASN A 93 -13.33 -0.62 32.28
N LEU A 94 -14.59 -0.24 32.33
CA LEU A 94 -14.97 1.17 32.35
C LEU A 94 -14.42 1.91 33.58
N ARG A 95 -14.48 1.31 34.78
CA ARG A 95 -13.90 1.92 36.00
C ARG A 95 -12.41 2.08 35.86
N ILE A 96 -11.70 1.02 35.42
CA ILE A 96 -10.26 1.05 35.18
C ILE A 96 -9.90 2.16 34.18
N TRP A 97 -10.67 2.27 33.08
CA TRP A 97 -10.49 3.33 32.10
C TRP A 97 -10.66 4.72 32.73
N CYS A 98 -11.73 4.93 33.51
CA CYS A 98 -11.99 6.21 34.17
C CYS A 98 -10.87 6.60 35.14
N GLU A 99 -10.36 5.65 35.92
CA GLU A 99 -9.28 5.86 36.87
C GLU A 99 -7.99 6.26 36.13
N ASN A 100 -7.64 5.56 35.07
CA ASN A 100 -6.44 5.82 34.28
C ASN A 100 -6.54 7.09 33.41
N PHE A 101 -7.74 7.44 32.95
CA PHE A 101 -7.96 8.65 32.16
C PHE A 101 -8.02 9.94 33.02
N LYS A 102 -8.38 9.80 34.30
CA LYS A 102 -8.56 10.97 35.17
C LYS A 102 -7.33 11.91 35.21
N PRO A 103 -6.09 11.44 35.35
CA PRO A 103 -4.92 12.33 35.30
C PRO A 103 -4.81 13.11 33.99
N ILE A 104 -5.18 12.50 32.86
CA ILE A 104 -5.14 13.11 31.53
C ILE A 104 -6.24 14.17 31.39
N TYR A 105 -7.43 13.88 31.94
CA TYR A 105 -8.50 14.86 32.05
C TYR A 105 -8.09 16.06 32.93
N ASP A 106 -7.44 15.82 34.05
CA ASP A 106 -6.96 16.87 34.96
C ASP A 106 -5.88 17.76 34.30
N LEU A 107 -5.14 17.22 33.32
CA LEU A 107 -4.20 17.98 32.47
C LEU A 107 -4.89 18.82 31.38
N GLY A 108 -6.22 18.74 31.22
CA GLY A 108 -6.96 19.61 30.30
C GLY A 108 -7.50 18.92 29.03
N VAL A 109 -7.32 17.64 28.84
CA VAL A 109 -7.93 16.92 27.70
C VAL A 109 -9.46 16.83 27.93
N ARG A 110 -10.23 17.35 26.98
CA ARG A 110 -11.71 17.42 27.07
C ARG A 110 -12.41 16.70 25.91
N ILE A 111 -11.69 16.09 24.99
CA ILE A 111 -12.27 15.37 23.87
C ILE A 111 -11.69 13.95 23.87
N VAL A 112 -12.56 12.95 23.74
CA VAL A 112 -12.16 11.53 23.68
C VAL A 112 -12.89 10.79 22.57
N THR A 113 -12.19 9.86 21.94
CA THR A 113 -12.80 8.84 21.09
C THR A 113 -12.89 7.54 21.88
N LEU A 114 -14.08 6.96 22.00
CA LEU A 114 -14.35 5.76 22.79
C LEU A 114 -14.88 4.62 21.93
N PRO A 115 -14.44 3.37 22.18
CA PRO A 115 -14.81 2.22 21.37
C PRO A 115 -16.19 1.64 21.72
N HIS A 116 -16.73 1.88 22.95
CA HIS A 116 -17.89 1.16 23.46
C HIS A 116 -19.09 2.05 23.74
N THR A 117 -20.17 1.83 23.00
CA THR A 117 -21.46 2.52 23.23
C THR A 117 -22.02 2.27 24.62
N HIS A 118 -21.88 1.03 25.17
CA HIS A 118 -22.33 0.70 26.52
C HIS A 118 -21.71 1.58 27.62
N TRP A 119 -20.41 1.92 27.48
CA TRP A 119 -19.72 2.78 28.43
C TRP A 119 -20.35 4.19 28.46
N VAL A 120 -20.61 4.74 27.29
CA VAL A 120 -21.21 6.07 27.17
C VAL A 120 -22.67 6.04 27.65
N ALA A 121 -23.45 5.06 27.19
CA ALA A 121 -24.85 4.91 27.55
C ALA A 121 -25.10 4.64 29.07
N SER A 122 -24.07 4.15 29.80
CA SER A 122 -24.15 3.96 31.25
C SER A 122 -24.31 5.27 32.04
N GLY A 123 -23.96 6.41 31.45
CA GLY A 123 -23.92 7.73 32.08
C GLY A 123 -22.79 7.93 33.09
N MET A 124 -21.97 6.91 33.33
CA MET A 124 -20.89 6.97 34.33
C MET A 124 -19.81 7.96 33.88
N ILE A 125 -19.46 7.97 32.59
CA ILE A 125 -18.44 8.88 32.04
C ILE A 125 -18.88 10.33 32.23
N GLN A 126 -20.11 10.66 31.85
CA GLN A 126 -20.67 12.02 31.97
C GLN A 126 -20.77 12.48 33.43
N LYS A 127 -21.00 11.54 34.35
CA LYS A 127 -21.04 11.82 35.77
C LYS A 127 -19.65 12.14 36.36
N ILE A 128 -18.59 11.43 35.90
CA ILE A 128 -17.21 11.61 36.37
C ILE A 128 -16.55 12.80 35.66
N PHE A 129 -16.81 12.95 34.37
CA PHE A 129 -16.22 13.93 33.46
C PHE A 129 -17.32 14.74 32.75
N PRO A 130 -17.98 15.68 33.42
CA PRO A 130 -19.23 16.30 32.95
C PRO A 130 -19.07 17.20 31.72
N ASP A 131 -17.87 17.71 31.46
CA ASP A 131 -17.55 18.56 30.31
C ASP A 131 -16.77 17.80 29.20
N LEU A 132 -16.77 16.46 29.26
CA LEU A 132 -16.09 15.65 28.27
C LEU A 132 -16.91 15.54 26.98
N PHE A 133 -16.29 15.94 25.87
CA PHE A 133 -16.85 15.78 24.53
C PHE A 133 -16.49 14.40 23.98
N ILE A 134 -17.49 13.56 23.70
CA ILE A 134 -17.31 12.16 23.41
C ILE A 134 -17.55 11.89 21.92
N LYS A 135 -16.56 11.28 21.26
CA LYS A 135 -16.61 10.78 19.89
C LYS A 135 -16.72 9.25 19.89
N ASN A 136 -17.44 8.67 18.90
CA ASN A 136 -17.30 7.25 18.62
C ASN A 136 -16.04 6.97 17.82
N THR A 137 -15.61 5.70 17.75
CA THR A 137 -14.58 5.26 16.82
C THR A 137 -15.16 4.94 15.45
N ILE A 138 -14.43 5.24 14.39
CA ILE A 138 -14.77 4.84 13.01
C ILE A 138 -14.89 3.31 12.86
N LEU A 139 -14.20 2.54 13.72
CA LEU A 139 -14.23 1.09 13.73
C LEU A 139 -15.61 0.49 14.11
N ARG A 140 -16.60 1.33 14.38
CA ARG A 140 -17.99 0.91 14.63
C ARG A 140 -18.87 0.95 13.39
N ASN A 141 -18.31 1.32 12.25
CA ASN A 141 -18.96 1.28 10.92
C ASN A 141 -20.39 1.86 10.98
N VAL A 142 -20.49 3.15 11.36
CA VAL A 142 -21.79 3.84 11.49
C VAL A 142 -22.26 4.24 10.09
N ASP A 143 -23.15 3.45 9.53
CA ASP A 143 -23.63 3.57 8.15
C ASP A 143 -25.16 3.81 8.02
N LYS A 144 -25.88 3.92 9.14
CA LYS A 144 -27.36 4.03 9.11
C LYS A 144 -27.87 5.27 9.83
N PRO A 145 -28.91 5.93 9.31
CA PRO A 145 -29.55 7.09 9.97
C PRO A 145 -30.01 6.81 11.40
N ARG A 146 -30.48 5.57 11.67
CA ARG A 146 -30.92 5.17 13.00
C ARG A 146 -29.79 5.19 14.02
N ASP A 147 -28.57 4.85 13.60
CA ASP A 147 -27.42 4.78 14.49
C ASP A 147 -27.02 6.18 14.98
N ILE A 148 -27.21 7.21 14.16
CA ILE A 148 -27.00 8.60 14.58
C ILE A 148 -27.88 8.94 15.78
N VAL A 149 -29.18 8.61 15.69
CA VAL A 149 -30.15 8.86 16.77
C VAL A 149 -29.82 8.05 18.02
N ASN A 150 -29.41 6.79 17.84
CA ASN A 150 -29.09 5.91 18.97
C ASN A 150 -27.79 6.34 19.67
N LEU A 151 -26.77 6.75 18.93
CA LEU A 151 -25.52 7.25 19.49
C LEU A 151 -25.70 8.62 20.18
N ALA A 152 -26.51 9.51 19.60
CA ALA A 152 -26.88 10.77 20.24
C ALA A 152 -27.60 10.52 21.59
N LYS A 153 -28.57 9.60 21.62
CA LYS A 153 -29.26 9.19 22.87
C LYS A 153 -28.33 8.54 23.89
N ALA A 154 -27.31 7.83 23.44
CA ALA A 154 -26.31 7.25 24.31
C ALA A 154 -25.37 8.29 24.93
N GLY A 155 -25.32 9.51 24.39
CA GLY A 155 -24.50 10.61 24.89
C GLY A 155 -23.23 10.90 24.09
N PHE A 156 -23.15 10.42 22.85
CA PHE A 156 -22.09 10.85 21.92
C PHE A 156 -22.41 12.24 21.36
N HIS A 157 -21.36 13.05 21.23
CA HIS A 157 -21.44 14.41 20.71
C HIS A 157 -20.92 14.53 19.27
N TYR A 158 -20.12 13.54 18.85
CA TYR A 158 -19.48 13.52 17.53
C TYR A 158 -19.45 12.09 17.00
N ILE A 159 -19.87 11.93 15.76
CA ILE A 159 -20.03 10.61 15.15
C ILE A 159 -19.13 10.53 13.91
N ASN A 160 -18.11 9.66 14.02
CA ASN A 160 -17.33 9.25 12.87
C ASN A 160 -18.18 8.26 12.07
N LEU A 161 -18.52 8.63 10.85
CA LEU A 161 -19.29 7.83 9.92
C LEU A 161 -18.42 6.77 9.28
N ASP A 162 -19.06 5.73 8.76
CA ASP A 162 -18.39 4.74 7.93
C ASP A 162 -17.80 5.42 6.68
N ARG A 163 -16.62 4.98 6.28
CA ARG A 163 -15.88 5.53 5.13
C ARG A 163 -16.59 5.29 3.80
N ASP A 164 -17.33 4.20 3.68
CA ASP A 164 -18.01 3.81 2.46
C ASP A 164 -19.20 4.73 2.13
N LEU A 165 -19.68 5.49 3.11
CA LEU A 165 -20.80 6.44 2.92
C LEU A 165 -20.49 7.58 1.95
N MET A 166 -19.23 7.85 1.64
CA MET A 166 -18.89 8.82 0.60
C MET A 166 -19.47 8.44 -0.78
N ARG A 167 -19.85 7.17 -0.97
CA ARG A 167 -20.43 6.63 -2.20
C ARG A 167 -21.91 6.31 -2.10
N ASP A 168 -22.57 6.74 -1.01
CA ASP A 168 -24.00 6.56 -0.78
C ASP A 168 -24.69 7.89 -0.43
N ALA A 169 -24.89 8.71 -1.45
CA ALA A 169 -25.53 10.02 -1.34
C ALA A 169 -26.93 9.93 -0.70
N ASP A 170 -27.70 8.89 -0.99
CA ASP A 170 -29.05 8.71 -0.43
C ASP A 170 -29.00 8.48 1.08
N THR A 171 -28.08 7.63 1.54
CA THR A 171 -27.91 7.37 2.97
C THR A 171 -27.33 8.59 3.68
N LEU A 172 -26.38 9.30 3.10
CA LEU A 172 -25.85 10.56 3.65
C LEU A 172 -26.96 11.60 3.83
N TYR A 173 -27.83 11.76 2.83
CA TYR A 173 -28.96 12.65 2.95
C TYR A 173 -29.90 12.27 4.11
N ARG A 174 -30.18 11.00 4.31
CA ARG A 174 -30.98 10.50 5.45
C ARG A 174 -30.26 10.64 6.78
N ILE A 175 -28.97 10.49 6.82
CA ILE A 175 -28.12 10.75 8.00
C ILE A 175 -28.19 12.24 8.37
N ARG A 176 -28.12 13.15 7.41
CA ARG A 176 -28.37 14.58 7.65
C ARG A 176 -29.73 14.80 8.31
N GLN A 177 -30.81 14.21 7.80
CA GLN A 177 -32.14 14.33 8.40
C GLN A 177 -32.17 13.81 9.84
N ALA A 178 -31.47 12.70 10.13
CA ALA A 178 -31.34 12.16 11.49
C ALA A 178 -30.57 13.13 12.41
N LYS A 179 -29.49 13.76 11.93
CA LYS A 179 -28.76 14.81 12.64
C LYS A 179 -29.67 16.01 12.99
N GLU A 180 -30.43 16.48 12.01
CA GLU A 180 -31.39 17.58 12.20
C GLU A 180 -32.50 17.21 13.22
N TYR A 181 -32.95 15.94 13.19
CA TYR A 181 -33.86 15.42 14.21
C TYR A 181 -33.22 15.46 15.61
N CYS A 182 -31.99 14.96 15.76
CA CYS A 182 -31.28 14.99 17.03
C CYS A 182 -31.14 16.41 17.59
N ALA A 183 -30.81 17.36 16.73
CA ALA A 183 -30.69 18.78 17.13
C ALA A 183 -32.03 19.34 17.65
N ARG A 184 -33.16 19.02 17.00
CA ARG A 184 -34.51 19.45 17.44
C ARG A 184 -34.90 18.82 18.79
N GLU A 185 -34.44 17.59 19.06
CA GLU A 185 -34.68 16.89 20.33
C GLU A 185 -33.68 17.29 21.44
N GLY A 186 -32.84 18.29 21.22
CA GLY A 186 -31.87 18.76 22.20
C GLY A 186 -30.62 17.87 22.37
N MET A 187 -30.36 17.01 21.39
CA MET A 187 -29.20 16.11 21.35
C MET A 187 -28.33 16.42 20.11
N PRO A 188 -27.78 17.63 19.96
CA PRO A 188 -27.00 17.98 18.77
C PRO A 188 -25.76 17.11 18.67
N VAL A 189 -25.45 16.65 17.46
CA VAL A 189 -24.24 15.86 17.15
C VAL A 189 -23.53 16.46 15.95
N GLU A 190 -22.21 16.34 15.95
CA GLU A 190 -21.36 16.59 14.80
C GLU A 190 -21.10 15.30 14.03
N LEU A 191 -20.99 15.39 12.71
CA LEU A 191 -20.71 14.26 11.82
C LEU A 191 -19.34 14.44 11.16
N SER A 192 -18.59 13.37 11.01
CA SER A 192 -17.32 13.39 10.27
C SER A 192 -17.16 12.25 9.30
N LEU A 193 -16.42 12.51 8.22
CA LEU A 193 -15.89 11.52 7.30
C LEU A 193 -14.37 11.46 7.41
N LEU A 194 -13.82 10.25 7.30
CA LEU A 194 -12.39 10.04 7.19
C LEU A 194 -11.95 10.31 5.74
N THR A 195 -10.84 11.01 5.58
CA THR A 195 -10.29 11.37 4.28
C THR A 195 -8.98 10.65 4.02
N ASN A 196 -8.41 10.82 2.84
CA ASN A 196 -7.08 10.41 2.38
C ASN A 196 -6.59 9.07 2.96
N GLU A 197 -7.49 8.11 3.13
CA GLU A 197 -7.21 6.73 3.51
C GLU A 197 -7.32 5.83 2.28
N GLY A 198 -6.23 5.13 1.93
CA GLY A 198 -6.18 4.25 0.76
C GLY A 198 -6.90 2.91 0.93
N CYS A 199 -7.79 2.76 1.93
CA CYS A 199 -8.50 1.51 2.15
C CYS A 199 -9.54 1.23 1.06
N TRP A 200 -9.63 -0.02 0.68
CA TRP A 200 -10.62 -0.50 -0.28
C TRP A 200 -12.02 -0.49 0.33
N GLY A 201 -13.01 0.01 -0.43
CA GLY A 201 -14.40 0.05 0.02
C GLY A 201 -14.97 -1.35 0.16
N GLY A 202 -15.68 -1.60 1.28
CA GLY A 202 -16.24 -2.91 1.57
C GLY A 202 -15.20 -4.00 1.82
N CYS A 203 -13.99 -3.66 2.26
CA CYS A 203 -12.92 -4.62 2.50
C CYS A 203 -13.34 -5.70 3.51
N PRO A 204 -13.40 -6.99 3.11
CA PRO A 204 -13.87 -8.07 4.00
C PRO A 204 -12.87 -8.39 5.12
N MET A 205 -11.63 -7.94 5.02
CA MET A 205 -10.55 -8.20 6.00
C MET A 205 -10.37 -7.07 7.01
N MET A 206 -11.27 -6.09 7.02
CA MET A 206 -11.12 -4.90 7.86
C MET A 206 -11.10 -5.25 9.35
N ASP A 207 -12.00 -6.15 9.80
CA ASP A 207 -12.12 -6.52 11.21
C ASP A 207 -10.87 -7.29 11.70
N GLU A 208 -10.35 -8.21 10.88
CA GLU A 208 -9.13 -8.96 11.20
C GLU A 208 -7.92 -8.03 11.26
N HIS A 209 -7.81 -7.10 10.31
CA HIS A 209 -6.74 -6.10 10.31
C HIS A 209 -6.78 -5.25 11.60
N TYR A 210 -7.94 -4.81 12.03
CA TYR A 210 -8.07 -4.06 13.28
C TYR A 210 -7.84 -4.93 14.52
N GLN A 211 -8.28 -6.18 14.51
CA GLN A 211 -8.00 -7.12 15.58
C GLN A 211 -6.50 -7.32 15.76
N TYR A 212 -5.80 -7.49 14.66
CA TYR A 212 -4.35 -7.58 14.69
C TYR A 212 -3.70 -6.34 15.29
N ASN A 213 -4.06 -5.15 14.83
CA ASN A 213 -3.51 -3.91 15.36
C ASN A 213 -3.78 -3.72 16.86
N CYS A 214 -4.87 -4.29 17.39
CA CYS A 214 -5.17 -4.28 18.82
C CYS A 214 -4.37 -5.33 19.62
N SER A 215 -4.03 -6.45 19.01
CA SER A 215 -3.33 -7.57 19.67
C SER A 215 -1.83 -7.56 19.47
N LYS A 216 -1.31 -6.68 18.64
CA LYS A 216 0.11 -6.53 18.35
C LYS A 216 0.89 -6.28 19.64
N LYS A 217 1.85 -7.16 19.93
CA LYS A 217 2.76 -7.04 21.07
C LYS A 217 4.16 -6.69 20.57
N PRO A 218 4.89 -5.80 21.25
CA PRO A 218 6.27 -5.51 20.90
C PRO A 218 7.10 -6.79 21.03
N ASN A 219 7.97 -7.03 20.04
CA ASN A 219 8.94 -8.12 20.03
C ASN A 219 8.39 -9.54 20.22
N THR A 220 7.15 -9.82 19.80
CA THR A 220 6.62 -11.17 19.74
C THR A 220 6.31 -11.56 18.31
N ASN A 221 6.93 -12.65 17.84
CA ASN A 221 6.70 -13.20 16.51
C ASN A 221 5.37 -13.98 16.40
N ASP A 222 4.71 -14.25 17.53
CA ASP A 222 3.60 -15.21 17.62
C ASP A 222 2.30 -14.78 16.92
N VAL A 223 2.16 -13.48 16.61
CA VAL A 223 0.96 -12.95 15.92
C VAL A 223 1.36 -12.26 14.62
N GLN A 224 2.64 -12.00 14.47
CA GLN A 224 3.21 -11.18 13.41
C GLN A 224 3.00 -11.78 12.03
N TYR A 225 3.21 -13.07 11.93
CA TYR A 225 3.16 -13.77 10.66
C TYR A 225 1.76 -13.76 10.02
N PHE A 226 0.72 -14.04 10.81
CA PHE A 226 -0.66 -14.04 10.31
C PHE A 226 -1.11 -12.65 9.84
N ALA A 227 -0.65 -11.64 10.51
CA ALA A 227 -1.01 -10.28 10.22
C ALA A 227 -0.20 -9.66 9.08
N ASN A 228 1.07 -9.97 8.99
CA ASN A 228 1.87 -9.56 7.84
C ASN A 228 1.28 -10.13 6.56
N GLU A 229 0.83 -11.39 6.58
CA GLU A 229 0.13 -11.97 5.45
C GLU A 229 -1.23 -11.32 5.16
N ILE A 230 -1.99 -10.95 6.18
CA ILE A 230 -3.29 -10.31 5.97
C ILE A 230 -3.13 -8.84 5.58
N SER A 231 -2.31 -8.06 6.30
CA SER A 231 -2.26 -6.62 6.09
C SER A 231 -1.57 -6.22 4.79
N ILE A 232 -0.56 -6.97 4.35
CA ILE A 232 0.20 -6.62 3.15
C ILE A 232 -0.31 -7.37 1.94
N GLN A 233 -0.39 -8.68 2.04
CA GLN A 233 -0.74 -9.52 0.90
C GLN A 233 -2.21 -9.40 0.51
N SER A 234 -3.11 -9.04 1.43
CA SER A 234 -4.51 -8.88 1.08
C SER A 234 -4.75 -7.64 0.23
N CYS A 235 -4.15 -6.51 0.57
CA CYS A 235 -4.28 -5.30 -0.25
C CYS A 235 -3.64 -5.51 -1.63
N GLU A 236 -2.45 -6.13 -1.69
CA GLU A 236 -1.82 -6.52 -2.95
C GLU A 236 -2.66 -7.51 -3.75
N LYS A 237 -3.35 -8.45 -3.08
CA LYS A 237 -4.27 -9.37 -3.76
C LYS A 237 -5.44 -8.63 -4.42
N TRP A 238 -6.03 -7.62 -3.76
CA TRP A 238 -7.09 -6.84 -4.39
C TRP A 238 -6.58 -6.13 -5.64
N ASP A 239 -5.40 -5.52 -5.59
CA ASP A 239 -4.77 -4.91 -6.77
C ASP A 239 -4.49 -5.94 -7.88
N THR A 240 -4.14 -7.15 -7.51
CA THR A 240 -3.87 -8.25 -8.46
C THR A 240 -5.14 -8.77 -9.12
N PHE A 241 -6.23 -8.91 -8.37
CA PHE A 241 -7.50 -9.42 -8.89
C PHE A 241 -8.31 -8.35 -9.64
N ASP A 242 -8.07 -7.08 -9.35
CA ASP A 242 -8.88 -5.98 -9.85
C ASP A 242 -8.02 -4.76 -10.15
N SER A 243 -7.68 -4.58 -11.42
CA SER A 243 -6.90 -3.43 -11.90
C SER A 243 -7.57 -2.07 -11.63
N SER A 244 -8.84 -2.07 -11.25
CA SER A 244 -9.59 -0.86 -10.89
C SER A 244 -9.66 -0.59 -9.39
N THR A 245 -8.88 -1.31 -8.56
CA THR A 245 -8.92 -1.23 -7.09
C THR A 245 -8.74 0.20 -6.57
N SER A 246 -7.82 0.98 -7.15
CA SER A 246 -7.61 2.38 -6.75
C SER A 246 -8.83 3.27 -7.00
N LEU A 247 -9.63 2.98 -8.03
CA LEU A 247 -10.91 3.65 -8.26
C LEU A 247 -12.01 3.21 -7.28
N LYS A 248 -11.80 2.14 -6.54
CA LYS A 248 -12.71 1.58 -5.54
C LYS A 248 -12.28 1.90 -4.10
N ALA A 249 -11.26 2.73 -3.91
CA ALA A 249 -10.84 3.17 -2.59
C ALA A 249 -11.95 3.97 -1.89
N ALA A 250 -12.03 3.79 -0.57
CA ALA A 250 -12.95 4.53 0.30
C ALA A 250 -12.38 5.90 0.68
N ASN A 251 -11.93 6.67 -0.31
CA ASN A 251 -11.45 8.03 -0.15
C ASN A 251 -12.50 9.02 -0.61
N LEU A 252 -12.50 10.19 0.00
CA LEU A 252 -13.24 11.32 -0.58
C LEU A 252 -12.64 11.65 -1.95
N PRO A 253 -13.49 11.99 -2.93
CA PRO A 253 -12.99 12.49 -4.21
C PRO A 253 -12.07 13.69 -4.02
N PRO A 254 -10.99 13.84 -4.82
CA PRO A 254 -10.01 14.92 -4.62
C PRO A 254 -10.48 16.31 -5.09
N TRP A 255 -11.74 16.47 -5.44
CA TRP A 255 -12.29 17.74 -5.90
C TRP A 255 -12.93 18.53 -4.76
N ARG A 256 -12.55 19.78 -4.66
CA ARG A 256 -13.04 20.70 -3.63
C ARG A 256 -14.56 20.82 -3.62
N GLU A 257 -15.19 20.86 -4.78
CA GLU A 257 -16.63 20.98 -4.94
C GLU A 257 -17.38 19.82 -4.27
N ASP A 258 -16.81 18.62 -4.30
CA ASP A 258 -17.39 17.46 -3.61
C ASP A 258 -17.29 17.61 -2.10
N TRP A 259 -16.16 18.12 -1.59
CA TRP A 259 -16.02 18.39 -0.15
C TRP A 259 -16.96 19.51 0.31
N ASP A 260 -17.12 20.56 -0.49
CA ASP A 260 -18.12 21.61 -0.24
C ASP A 260 -19.55 21.04 -0.23
N GLU A 261 -19.87 20.08 -1.10
CA GLU A 261 -21.15 19.35 -1.11
C GLU A 261 -21.34 18.52 0.15
N PHE A 262 -20.32 17.79 0.60
CA PHE A 262 -20.37 17.05 1.87
C PHE A 262 -20.64 17.97 3.06
N LEU A 263 -19.99 19.11 3.15
CA LEU A 263 -20.20 20.09 4.23
C LEU A 263 -21.58 20.75 4.15
N ASN A 264 -21.93 21.29 2.99
CA ASN A 264 -23.08 22.18 2.86
C ASN A 264 -24.39 21.45 2.57
N TYR A 265 -24.33 20.34 1.84
CA TYR A 265 -25.53 19.60 1.45
C TYR A 265 -25.77 18.38 2.33
N TYR A 266 -24.76 17.55 2.61
CA TYR A 266 -24.93 16.35 3.43
C TYR A 266 -24.76 16.61 4.93
N GLY A 267 -24.36 17.81 5.33
CA GLY A 267 -24.29 18.24 6.73
C GLY A 267 -23.16 17.59 7.51
N ILE A 268 -22.09 17.22 6.84
CA ILE A 268 -20.84 16.84 7.47
C ILE A 268 -20.22 18.07 8.11
N ASP A 269 -19.72 17.95 9.35
CA ASP A 269 -19.14 19.07 10.08
C ASP A 269 -17.61 19.05 10.00
N CYS A 270 -17.02 17.88 9.82
CA CYS A 270 -15.59 17.72 9.94
C CYS A 270 -15.05 16.59 9.03
N PHE A 271 -13.91 16.86 8.43
CA PHE A 271 -13.07 15.89 7.76
C PHE A 271 -11.97 15.45 8.71
N LYS A 272 -11.94 14.16 9.04
CA LYS A 272 -10.87 13.57 9.82
C LYS A 272 -9.73 13.19 8.88
N MET A 273 -8.59 13.86 9.07
CA MET A 273 -7.41 13.65 8.23
C MET A 273 -6.61 12.43 8.71
N HIS A 274 -6.00 11.74 7.78
CA HIS A 274 -5.08 10.62 8.04
C HIS A 274 -3.65 11.13 8.33
N GLY A 275 -2.72 10.26 8.79
CA GLY A 275 -1.31 10.63 8.99
C GLY A 275 -0.78 10.43 10.41
N ARG A 276 -1.56 9.77 11.28
CA ARG A 276 -1.10 9.41 12.62
C ARG A 276 0.01 8.35 12.59
N GLU A 277 -0.05 7.43 11.66
CA GLU A 277 0.85 6.29 11.48
C GLU A 277 2.02 6.57 10.54
N ASP A 278 1.84 7.49 9.60
CA ASP A 278 2.80 7.78 8.54
C ASP A 278 3.04 9.29 8.39
N MET A 279 4.31 9.70 8.37
CA MET A 279 4.72 11.08 8.19
C MET A 279 4.43 11.61 6.78
N MET A 280 4.46 10.77 5.75
CA MET A 280 4.07 11.18 4.39
C MET A 280 2.58 11.51 4.34
N ARG A 281 1.73 10.67 4.94
CA ARG A 281 0.29 10.95 5.05
C ARG A 281 -0.03 12.19 5.87
N LEU A 282 0.76 12.47 6.92
CA LEU A 282 0.62 13.71 7.67
C LEU A 282 0.94 14.93 6.79
N LYS A 283 2.03 14.88 6.02
CA LYS A 283 2.41 15.96 5.10
C LYS A 283 1.37 16.17 4.00
N GLU A 284 0.83 15.09 3.43
CA GLU A 284 -0.29 15.13 2.50
C GLU A 284 -1.52 15.82 3.11
N SER A 285 -1.87 15.46 4.35
CA SER A 285 -2.98 16.08 5.08
C SER A 285 -2.75 17.58 5.30
N MET A 286 -1.52 17.98 5.58
CA MET A 286 -1.14 19.38 5.71
C MET A 286 -1.28 20.11 4.36
N ASP A 287 -0.78 19.55 3.26
CA ASP A 287 -0.88 20.11 1.92
C ASP A 287 -2.35 20.29 1.48
N ILE A 288 -3.19 19.28 1.73
CA ILE A 288 -4.64 19.38 1.45
C ILE A 288 -5.26 20.58 2.19
N ILE A 289 -4.92 20.79 3.46
CA ILE A 289 -5.44 21.91 4.25
C ILE A 289 -4.91 23.27 3.73
N GLU A 290 -3.65 23.35 3.33
CA GLU A 290 -3.07 24.56 2.73
C GLU A 290 -3.75 24.89 1.41
N ARG A 291 -3.95 23.92 0.53
CA ARG A 291 -4.70 24.10 -0.74
C ARG A 291 -6.15 24.48 -0.50
N TRP A 292 -6.77 23.87 0.51
CA TRP A 292 -8.12 24.28 0.94
C TRP A 292 -8.14 25.75 1.36
N SER A 293 -7.16 26.18 2.16
CA SER A 293 -7.07 27.57 2.63
C SER A 293 -6.80 28.57 1.50
N ALA A 294 -6.01 28.16 0.52
CA ALA A 294 -5.67 28.97 -0.66
C ALA A 294 -6.76 28.95 -1.76
N ASN A 295 -7.80 28.16 -1.59
CA ASN A 295 -8.83 27.91 -2.61
C ASN A 295 -8.28 27.29 -3.90
N GLU A 296 -7.27 26.42 -3.75
CA GLU A 296 -6.66 25.66 -4.82
C GLU A 296 -7.31 24.28 -4.96
N PRO A 297 -7.13 23.58 -6.11
CA PRO A 297 -7.52 22.18 -6.25
C PRO A 297 -6.88 21.32 -5.19
N LEU A 298 -7.64 20.40 -4.60
CA LEU A 298 -7.10 19.41 -3.66
C LEU A 298 -6.32 18.36 -4.45
N LEU A 299 -5.12 18.00 -3.99
CA LEU A 299 -4.32 16.96 -4.59
C LEU A 299 -4.23 15.77 -3.63
N PHE A 300 -4.41 14.59 -4.20
CA PHE A 300 -4.16 13.31 -3.56
C PHE A 300 -3.06 12.64 -4.38
N PRO A 301 -1.79 12.78 -4.02
CA PRO A 301 -0.67 12.38 -4.88
C PRO A 301 -0.74 10.93 -5.37
N GLU A 302 -1.22 10.01 -4.53
CA GLU A 302 -1.39 8.62 -4.94
C GLU A 302 -2.52 8.43 -5.96
N PHE A 303 -3.64 9.14 -5.80
CA PHE A 303 -4.74 9.09 -6.73
C PHE A 303 -4.38 9.79 -8.04
N ASP A 304 -3.78 10.98 -7.97
CA ASP A 304 -3.35 11.73 -9.15
C ASP A 304 -2.31 10.94 -9.96
N LYS A 305 -1.33 10.35 -9.27
CA LYS A 305 -0.36 9.46 -9.91
C LYS A 305 -1.03 8.26 -10.57
N TYR A 306 -2.00 7.64 -9.91
CA TYR A 306 -2.73 6.52 -10.46
C TYR A 306 -3.48 6.93 -11.74
N ILE A 307 -4.17 8.08 -11.73
CA ILE A 307 -4.89 8.62 -12.89
C ILE A 307 -3.92 8.95 -14.04
N GLU A 308 -2.75 9.51 -13.72
CA GLU A 308 -1.68 9.77 -14.68
C GLU A 308 -1.12 8.45 -15.25
N ASP A 309 -0.81 7.49 -14.38
CA ASP A 309 -0.26 6.19 -14.76
C ASP A 309 -1.21 5.40 -15.68
N ILE A 310 -2.52 5.45 -15.46
CA ILE A 310 -3.52 4.84 -16.34
C ILE A 310 -3.92 5.73 -17.52
N GLY A 311 -3.43 6.98 -17.59
CA GLY A 311 -3.63 7.91 -18.70
C GLY A 311 -5.10 8.24 -18.95
N LEU A 312 -5.95 8.32 -17.91
CA LEU A 312 -7.34 8.70 -18.05
C LEU A 312 -7.44 10.17 -18.47
N GLU A 313 -8.21 10.41 -19.51
CA GLU A 313 -8.57 11.76 -19.94
C GLU A 313 -9.61 12.38 -18.98
N GLU A 314 -9.68 13.70 -18.95
CA GLU A 314 -10.52 14.48 -18.04
C GLU A 314 -12.02 14.09 -18.07
N LYS A 315 -12.58 13.84 -19.25
CA LYS A 315 -13.99 13.42 -19.40
C LYS A 315 -14.36 12.09 -18.73
N PRO A 316 -13.60 11.00 -18.90
CA PRO A 316 -13.85 9.75 -18.18
C PRO A 316 -13.81 9.93 -16.66
N ILE A 317 -12.95 10.80 -16.15
CA ILE A 317 -12.85 11.09 -14.71
C ILE A 317 -14.10 11.81 -14.21
N ASP A 318 -14.61 12.81 -14.92
CA ASP A 318 -15.82 13.50 -14.54
C ASP A 318 -17.02 12.56 -14.47
N ILE A 319 -17.17 11.67 -15.47
CA ILE A 319 -18.25 10.67 -15.49
C ILE A 319 -18.09 9.68 -14.32
N TRP A 320 -16.87 9.23 -14.04
CA TRP A 320 -16.59 8.38 -12.89
C TRP A 320 -16.92 9.09 -11.57
N ARG A 321 -16.52 10.35 -11.41
CA ARG A 321 -16.82 11.20 -10.26
C ARG A 321 -18.33 11.26 -9.97
N ASP A 322 -19.15 11.49 -11.00
CA ASP A 322 -20.61 11.51 -10.85
C ASP A 322 -21.17 10.14 -10.46
N LYS A 323 -20.63 9.07 -11.08
CA LYS A 323 -21.08 7.71 -10.83
C LYS A 323 -20.81 7.23 -9.41
N ILE A 324 -19.65 7.57 -8.83
CA ILE A 324 -19.27 7.07 -7.50
C ILE A 324 -20.14 7.64 -6.38
N LYS A 325 -20.76 8.80 -6.55
CA LYS A 325 -21.63 9.42 -5.52
C LYS A 325 -22.81 8.54 -5.10
N THR A 326 -23.22 7.62 -5.96
CA THR A 326 -24.39 6.78 -5.73
C THR A 326 -24.14 5.28 -5.97
N CYS A 327 -22.89 4.87 -6.13
CA CYS A 327 -22.57 3.49 -6.53
C CYS A 327 -22.70 2.47 -5.39
N LYS A 328 -22.64 2.88 -4.13
CA LYS A 328 -22.80 2.05 -2.91
C LYS A 328 -21.88 0.82 -2.85
N PHE A 329 -20.80 0.83 -3.63
CA PHE A 329 -19.94 -0.33 -3.84
C PHE A 329 -20.67 -1.60 -4.30
N GLU A 330 -21.78 -1.46 -5.03
CA GLU A 330 -22.51 -2.59 -5.63
C GLU A 330 -21.74 -3.16 -6.85
N CYS A 331 -20.46 -3.49 -6.61
CA CYS A 331 -19.51 -3.88 -7.67
C CYS A 331 -19.87 -5.23 -8.31
N TRP A 332 -20.60 -6.11 -7.61
CA TRP A 332 -21.04 -7.40 -8.15
C TRP A 332 -22.04 -7.27 -9.33
N ASP A 333 -22.76 -6.16 -9.40
CA ASP A 333 -23.74 -5.85 -10.47
C ASP A 333 -23.26 -4.67 -11.34
N CYS A 334 -22.08 -4.12 -11.02
CA CYS A 334 -21.54 -2.94 -11.69
C CYS A 334 -20.06 -3.15 -12.03
N ASN A 335 -19.74 -3.15 -13.30
CA ASN A 335 -18.35 -3.23 -13.79
C ASN A 335 -17.83 -1.89 -14.32
N TYR A 336 -18.39 -0.76 -13.87
CA TYR A 336 -18.09 0.55 -14.44
C TYR A 336 -16.62 0.94 -14.26
N CYS A 337 -16.07 0.85 -13.03
CA CYS A 337 -14.67 1.16 -12.76
C CYS A 337 -13.73 0.25 -13.56
N GLU A 338 -14.03 -1.05 -13.62
CA GLU A 338 -13.30 -2.01 -14.46
C GLU A 338 -13.38 -1.64 -15.93
N SER A 339 -14.57 -1.29 -16.44
CA SER A 339 -14.74 -0.90 -17.85
C SER A 339 -13.98 0.39 -18.20
N VAL A 340 -13.87 1.34 -17.27
CA VAL A 340 -13.06 2.57 -17.44
C VAL A 340 -11.59 2.21 -17.56
N VAL A 341 -11.09 1.38 -16.65
CA VAL A 341 -9.70 0.93 -16.65
C VAL A 341 -9.43 0.00 -17.84
N ASP A 342 -10.33 -0.94 -18.12
CA ASP A 342 -10.24 -1.87 -19.25
C ASP A 342 -10.27 -1.16 -20.60
N ALA A 343 -11.10 -0.15 -20.76
CA ALA A 343 -11.12 0.64 -22.01
C ALA A 343 -9.77 1.30 -22.23
N HIS A 344 -9.15 1.80 -21.16
CA HIS A 344 -7.80 2.35 -21.19
C HIS A 344 -6.76 1.25 -21.45
N TYR A 345 -6.79 0.14 -20.68
CA TYR A 345 -5.87 -0.98 -20.87
C TYR A 345 -6.10 -1.69 -22.21
N ARG A 346 -7.32 -1.80 -22.73
CA ARG A 346 -7.52 -2.31 -24.09
C ARG A 346 -6.94 -1.39 -25.15
N LYS A 347 -7.04 -0.09 -24.95
CA LYS A 347 -6.35 0.89 -25.80
C LYS A 347 -4.84 0.76 -25.67
N GLN A 348 -4.32 0.58 -24.44
CA GLN A 348 -2.90 0.34 -24.19
C GLN A 348 -2.46 -1.11 -24.48
N ASN A 349 -3.25 -2.13 -24.13
CA ASN A 349 -2.92 -3.54 -24.36
C ASN A 349 -2.82 -3.92 -25.84
N ARG A 350 -3.52 -3.21 -26.69
CA ARG A 350 -3.26 -3.26 -28.15
C ARG A 350 -1.89 -2.68 -28.51
N MET A 351 -1.27 -1.97 -27.59
CA MET A 351 0.00 -1.30 -27.72
C MET A 351 1.09 -1.87 -26.81
N LEU A 352 0.73 -2.73 -25.81
CA LEU A 352 1.70 -3.31 -24.91
C LEU A 352 2.47 -4.44 -25.60
N HIS A 353 3.79 -4.38 -25.40
CA HIS A 353 4.63 -5.46 -25.84
C HIS A 353 4.27 -6.78 -25.12
N PRO A 354 4.29 -7.95 -25.78
CA PRO A 354 3.97 -9.24 -25.15
C PRO A 354 4.73 -9.52 -23.85
N GLN A 355 5.96 -9.06 -23.73
CA GLN A 355 6.75 -9.18 -22.50
C GLN A 355 6.17 -8.39 -21.32
N VAL A 356 5.49 -7.25 -21.57
CA VAL A 356 4.80 -6.49 -20.50
C VAL A 356 3.64 -7.31 -19.95
N LEU A 357 2.83 -7.89 -20.85
CA LEU A 357 1.72 -8.76 -20.46
C LEU A 357 2.21 -10.00 -19.69
N ARG A 358 3.31 -10.60 -20.15
CA ARG A 358 3.97 -11.72 -19.44
C ARG A 358 4.42 -11.30 -18.05
N ALA A 359 5.08 -10.17 -17.90
CA ALA A 359 5.57 -9.67 -16.62
C ALA A 359 4.44 -9.39 -15.62
N GLN A 360 3.36 -8.74 -16.08
CA GLN A 360 2.17 -8.50 -15.26
C GLN A 360 1.57 -9.82 -14.75
N LYS A 361 1.28 -10.74 -15.68
CA LYS A 361 0.72 -12.04 -15.33
C LYS A 361 1.65 -12.88 -14.44
N ALA A 362 2.95 -12.82 -14.65
CA ALA A 362 3.92 -13.54 -13.84
C ALA A 362 3.90 -13.06 -12.38
N VAL A 363 3.76 -11.76 -12.14
CA VAL A 363 3.62 -11.20 -10.79
C VAL A 363 2.31 -11.67 -10.14
N GLU A 364 1.19 -11.59 -10.88
CA GLU A 364 -0.12 -12.03 -10.39
C GLU A 364 -0.13 -13.51 -9.98
N ASP A 365 0.37 -14.38 -10.86
CA ASP A 365 0.38 -15.83 -10.61
C ASP A 365 1.36 -16.20 -9.46
N ALA A 366 2.48 -15.47 -9.33
CA ALA A 366 3.45 -15.70 -8.27
C ALA A 366 2.91 -15.36 -6.87
N LEU A 367 2.09 -14.31 -6.75
CA LEU A 367 1.39 -13.97 -5.50
C LEU A 367 0.50 -15.12 -5.01
N LEU A 368 0.01 -15.94 -5.94
CA LEU A 368 -0.86 -17.09 -5.67
C LEU A 368 -0.09 -18.42 -5.58
N HIS A 369 1.24 -18.40 -5.64
CA HIS A 369 2.09 -19.59 -5.77
C HIS A 369 1.67 -20.50 -6.95
N GLN A 370 1.25 -19.88 -8.07
CA GLN A 370 0.79 -20.59 -9.28
C GLN A 370 1.84 -20.52 -10.37
N SER A 371 2.50 -21.63 -10.63
CA SER A 371 3.42 -21.78 -11.76
C SER A 371 3.65 -23.26 -12.06
N ASN A 372 4.60 -23.56 -12.96
CA ASN A 372 5.07 -24.93 -13.17
C ASN A 372 6.12 -25.36 -12.13
N PHE A 373 6.61 -24.43 -11.30
CA PHE A 373 7.51 -24.76 -10.19
C PHE A 373 6.76 -25.52 -9.10
N VAL A 374 7.34 -26.60 -8.64
CA VAL A 374 6.80 -27.46 -7.57
C VAL A 374 7.69 -27.33 -6.34
N GLU A 375 7.14 -26.74 -5.29
CA GLU A 375 7.87 -26.51 -4.02
C GLU A 375 8.17 -27.82 -3.28
N GLU A 376 7.22 -28.79 -3.31
CA GLU A 376 7.36 -30.05 -2.60
C GLU A 376 8.55 -30.88 -3.15
N GLY A 377 9.52 -31.13 -2.28
CA GLY A 377 10.72 -31.89 -2.63
C GLY A 377 11.78 -31.11 -3.40
N TYR A 378 11.64 -29.78 -3.51
CA TYR A 378 12.71 -28.93 -4.04
C TYR A 378 13.77 -28.70 -2.97
N ASP A 379 14.99 -29.19 -3.22
CA ASP A 379 16.06 -29.26 -2.24
C ASP A 379 17.32 -28.47 -2.61
N VAL A 380 17.19 -27.53 -3.56
CA VAL A 380 18.31 -26.66 -3.97
C VAL A 380 18.41 -25.48 -2.99
N PRO A 381 19.50 -25.37 -2.22
CA PRO A 381 19.67 -24.27 -1.29
C PRO A 381 19.87 -22.96 -2.03
N GLY A 382 19.37 -21.86 -1.49
CA GLY A 382 19.51 -20.53 -2.08
C GLY A 382 18.84 -19.44 -1.25
N LEU A 383 19.42 -18.25 -1.25
CA LEU A 383 18.91 -17.05 -0.57
C LEU A 383 17.76 -16.46 -1.38
N SER A 384 16.59 -17.09 -1.35
CA SER A 384 15.41 -16.65 -2.09
C SER A 384 14.14 -17.29 -1.53
N SER A 385 12.99 -16.68 -1.77
CA SER A 385 11.69 -17.21 -1.37
C SER A 385 11.02 -18.02 -2.48
N ASN A 386 9.99 -18.81 -2.11
CA ASN A 386 9.20 -19.54 -3.10
C ASN A 386 8.41 -18.60 -4.02
N LYS A 387 7.99 -17.43 -3.55
CA LYS A 387 7.34 -16.43 -4.42
C LYS A 387 8.27 -15.95 -5.53
N VAL A 388 9.54 -15.68 -5.22
CA VAL A 388 10.54 -15.31 -6.23
C VAL A 388 10.73 -16.44 -7.24
N ARG A 389 10.80 -17.70 -6.77
CA ARG A 389 10.91 -18.88 -7.64
C ARG A 389 9.70 -19.03 -8.56
N HIS A 390 8.48 -18.86 -8.04
CA HIS A 390 7.25 -18.84 -8.86
C HIS A 390 7.24 -17.70 -9.88
N LEU A 391 7.69 -16.51 -9.50
CA LEU A 391 7.80 -15.36 -10.39
C LEU A 391 8.73 -15.65 -11.57
N LEU A 392 9.94 -16.13 -11.29
CA LEU A 392 10.93 -16.45 -12.32
C LEU A 392 10.43 -17.59 -13.23
N ASN A 393 9.79 -18.61 -12.65
CA ASN A 393 9.19 -19.69 -13.43
C ASN A 393 8.11 -19.16 -14.38
N ASN A 394 7.23 -18.27 -13.92
CA ASN A 394 6.18 -17.69 -14.75
C ASN A 394 6.74 -16.78 -15.85
N LEU A 395 7.81 -16.02 -15.59
CA LEU A 395 8.49 -15.23 -16.60
C LEU A 395 9.15 -16.09 -17.70
N CYS A 396 9.50 -17.33 -17.36
CA CYS A 396 10.09 -18.29 -18.28
C CYS A 396 9.04 -19.13 -19.05
N LYS A 397 7.74 -18.87 -18.88
CA LYS A 397 6.71 -19.49 -19.71
C LYS A 397 6.75 -18.94 -21.14
N SER A 398 6.74 -19.84 -22.13
CA SER A 398 6.64 -19.46 -23.54
C SER A 398 5.31 -18.77 -23.82
N LEU A 399 5.32 -17.72 -24.65
CA LEU A 399 4.13 -17.01 -25.11
C LEU A 399 3.60 -17.53 -26.44
N ASP A 400 4.49 -18.07 -27.29
CA ASP A 400 4.23 -18.43 -28.67
C ASP A 400 4.67 -19.88 -29.02
N GLY A 401 5.14 -20.61 -28.03
CA GLY A 401 5.65 -21.99 -28.19
C GLY A 401 7.15 -22.05 -28.51
N GLU A 402 7.84 -20.92 -28.56
CA GLU A 402 9.31 -20.90 -28.67
C GLU A 402 9.97 -21.00 -27.29
N SER A 403 11.21 -21.51 -27.23
CA SER A 403 11.98 -21.56 -25.99
C SER A 403 12.33 -20.14 -25.49
N VAL A 404 12.11 -19.88 -24.22
CA VAL A 404 12.50 -18.62 -23.58
C VAL A 404 14.02 -18.62 -23.34
N VAL A 405 14.69 -17.52 -23.62
CA VAL A 405 16.11 -17.35 -23.28
C VAL A 405 16.22 -16.55 -21.97
N TYR A 406 16.74 -17.22 -20.94
CA TYR A 406 16.85 -16.72 -19.57
C TYR A 406 18.32 -16.54 -19.19
N ALA A 407 18.63 -15.50 -18.43
CA ALA A 407 19.96 -15.30 -17.85
C ALA A 407 19.84 -15.11 -16.33
N ASP A 408 20.56 -15.95 -15.58
CA ASP A 408 20.69 -15.91 -14.14
C ASP A 408 22.10 -15.39 -13.81
N LEU A 409 22.17 -14.18 -13.26
CA LEU A 409 23.41 -13.46 -12.95
C LEU A 409 23.64 -13.49 -11.45
N GLY A 410 24.60 -14.31 -10.99
CA GLY A 410 24.78 -14.68 -9.58
C GLY A 410 24.07 -15.97 -9.25
N CYS A 411 24.16 -16.97 -10.15
CA CYS A 411 23.35 -18.19 -10.04
C CYS A 411 23.77 -19.17 -8.92
N TYR A 412 24.96 -19.05 -8.39
CA TYR A 412 25.55 -19.93 -7.38
C TYR A 412 25.29 -21.43 -7.71
N VAL A 413 24.58 -22.18 -6.87
CA VAL A 413 24.22 -23.59 -7.14
C VAL A 413 22.91 -23.73 -7.94
N GLY A 414 22.28 -22.64 -8.33
CA GLY A 414 21.16 -22.59 -9.27
C GLY A 414 19.77 -22.65 -8.65
N SER A 415 19.59 -22.26 -7.39
CA SER A 415 18.27 -22.33 -6.72
C SER A 415 17.16 -21.62 -7.51
N THR A 416 17.39 -20.42 -7.97
CA THR A 416 16.48 -19.63 -8.80
C THR A 416 16.42 -20.13 -10.23
N LEU A 417 17.55 -20.54 -10.78
CA LEU A 417 17.68 -21.08 -12.13
C LEU A 417 16.83 -22.34 -12.35
N TRP A 418 17.02 -23.36 -11.50
CA TRP A 418 16.30 -24.63 -11.66
C TRP A 418 14.80 -24.45 -11.42
N ALA A 419 14.42 -23.58 -10.48
CA ALA A 419 13.02 -23.24 -10.27
C ALA A 419 12.42 -22.56 -11.52
N ALA A 420 13.11 -21.58 -12.12
CA ALA A 420 12.66 -20.88 -13.33
C ALA A 420 12.46 -21.85 -14.52
N MET A 421 13.33 -22.84 -14.64
CA MET A 421 13.31 -23.80 -15.75
C MET A 421 12.30 -24.93 -15.58
N MET A 422 11.87 -25.23 -14.35
CA MET A 422 11.01 -26.39 -14.06
C MET A 422 9.70 -26.32 -14.84
N GLY A 423 9.43 -27.34 -15.66
CA GLY A 423 8.22 -27.46 -16.47
C GLY A 423 8.08 -26.46 -17.63
N ASN A 424 9.13 -25.68 -17.91
CA ASN A 424 9.23 -24.74 -19.02
C ASN A 424 10.25 -25.20 -20.07
N ASP A 425 10.15 -24.68 -21.30
CA ASP A 425 11.18 -24.86 -22.34
C ASP A 425 12.09 -23.62 -22.35
N VAL A 426 13.27 -23.76 -21.76
CA VAL A 426 14.18 -22.65 -21.48
C VAL A 426 15.60 -22.94 -21.99
N LYS A 427 16.21 -21.94 -22.58
CA LYS A 427 17.66 -21.90 -22.81
C LYS A 427 18.24 -20.87 -21.84
N ALA A 428 19.08 -21.30 -20.91
CA ALA A 428 19.56 -20.44 -19.85
C ALA A 428 21.07 -20.15 -19.97
N TYR A 429 21.44 -18.94 -19.57
CA TYR A 429 22.80 -18.60 -19.18
C TYR A 429 22.86 -18.59 -17.65
N ALA A 430 23.73 -19.40 -17.08
CA ALA A 430 24.04 -19.42 -15.66
C ALA A 430 25.44 -18.81 -15.47
N ILE A 431 25.51 -17.65 -14.85
CA ILE A 431 26.75 -16.86 -14.77
C ILE A 431 27.06 -16.55 -13.33
N ASP A 432 28.23 -16.97 -12.88
CA ASP A 432 28.77 -16.70 -11.56
C ASP A 432 30.29 -16.69 -11.60
N ASN A 433 30.95 -15.95 -10.75
CA ASN A 433 32.41 -15.96 -10.62
C ASN A 433 32.89 -16.74 -9.40
N TYR A 434 31.96 -17.25 -8.60
CA TYR A 434 32.21 -18.00 -7.37
C TYR A 434 33.20 -17.30 -6.41
N SER A 435 33.22 -15.99 -6.41
CA SER A 435 34.07 -15.20 -5.54
C SER A 435 33.58 -15.32 -4.10
N GLN A 436 34.40 -15.93 -3.25
CA GLN A 436 34.09 -16.06 -1.82
C GLN A 436 34.11 -14.72 -1.06
N GLU A 437 34.69 -13.69 -1.62
CA GLU A 437 34.76 -12.36 -0.98
C GLU A 437 33.39 -11.68 -0.83
N ASN A 438 32.42 -12.08 -1.65
CA ASN A 438 31.07 -11.53 -1.66
C ASN A 438 30.02 -12.45 -1.01
N ILE A 439 30.40 -13.63 -0.55
CA ILE A 439 29.51 -14.46 0.25
C ILE A 439 29.43 -13.82 1.63
N ALA A 440 28.22 -13.42 2.05
CA ALA A 440 27.97 -12.81 3.36
C ALA A 440 28.63 -13.64 4.47
N PRO A 441 29.13 -13.01 5.55
CA PRO A 441 29.79 -13.74 6.63
C PRO A 441 28.86 -14.87 7.09
N ALA A 442 29.47 -16.07 7.22
CA ALA A 442 28.79 -17.30 7.58
C ALA A 442 27.73 -17.06 8.66
N ARG A 443 26.51 -17.38 8.35
CA ARG A 443 25.39 -17.37 9.31
C ARG A 443 25.23 -18.79 9.84
N ASP A 444 25.21 -18.94 11.15
CA ASP A 444 25.09 -20.24 11.84
C ASP A 444 23.81 -21.02 11.49
N ASP A 445 22.84 -20.38 10.84
CA ASP A 445 21.52 -20.91 10.50
C ASP A 445 21.37 -21.32 9.01
N ILE A 446 22.39 -21.08 8.18
CA ILE A 446 22.36 -21.42 6.75
C ILE A 446 23.40 -22.51 6.44
N PRO A 447 23.03 -23.62 5.79
CA PRO A 447 23.93 -24.75 5.54
C PRO A 447 24.97 -24.51 4.42
N TRP A 448 25.36 -23.23 4.20
CA TRP A 448 26.32 -22.83 3.16
C TRP A 448 27.73 -23.36 3.42
N GLU A 449 28.11 -23.53 4.69
CA GLU A 449 29.43 -24.02 5.09
C GLU A 449 29.67 -25.48 4.66
N GLU A 450 28.61 -26.20 4.24
CA GLU A 450 28.72 -27.59 3.78
C GLU A 450 28.98 -27.73 2.27
N ILE A 451 28.93 -26.61 1.50
CA ILE A 451 29.16 -26.67 0.04
C ILE A 451 30.65 -26.38 -0.25
N GLU A 452 31.48 -27.39 -0.09
CA GLU A 452 32.92 -27.29 -0.38
C GLU A 452 33.25 -26.99 -1.85
N ASN A 453 32.36 -27.38 -2.80
CA ASN A 453 32.54 -27.16 -4.23
C ASN A 453 31.20 -26.74 -4.90
N PRO A 454 30.90 -25.45 -4.99
CA PRO A 454 29.63 -24.97 -5.59
C PRO A 454 29.44 -25.41 -7.05
N ILE A 455 30.52 -25.50 -7.83
CA ILE A 455 30.46 -25.92 -9.25
C ILE A 455 30.06 -27.38 -9.38
N GLU A 456 30.63 -28.27 -8.58
CA GLU A 456 30.23 -29.67 -8.57
C GLU A 456 28.78 -29.83 -8.14
N LYS A 457 28.36 -29.05 -7.13
CA LYS A 457 27.00 -29.08 -6.65
C LYS A 457 26.01 -28.55 -7.68
N PHE A 458 26.37 -27.50 -8.39
CA PHE A 458 25.60 -27.02 -9.54
C PHE A 458 25.40 -28.10 -10.60
N GLN A 459 26.45 -28.88 -10.89
CA GLN A 459 26.37 -29.98 -11.85
C GLN A 459 25.48 -31.13 -11.37
N GLU A 460 25.52 -31.47 -10.08
CA GLU A 460 24.61 -32.49 -9.49
C GLU A 460 23.14 -32.03 -9.63
N TYR A 461 22.82 -30.77 -9.33
CA TYR A 461 21.48 -30.26 -9.50
C TYR A 461 21.07 -30.13 -10.98
N ALA A 462 22.02 -29.85 -11.88
CA ALA A 462 21.77 -29.86 -13.31
C ALA A 462 21.32 -31.25 -13.79
N GLU A 463 21.98 -32.32 -13.34
CA GLU A 463 21.59 -33.71 -13.66
C GLU A 463 20.17 -34.03 -13.18
N LYS A 464 19.74 -33.42 -12.04
CA LYS A 464 18.42 -33.66 -11.44
C LYS A 464 17.32 -32.84 -12.08
N TYR A 465 17.57 -31.56 -12.39
CA TYR A 465 16.52 -30.58 -12.70
C TYR A 465 16.54 -30.05 -14.14
N ILE A 466 17.60 -30.25 -14.92
CA ILE A 466 17.70 -29.65 -16.27
C ILE A 466 16.60 -30.15 -17.23
N GLY A 467 16.18 -31.42 -17.10
CA GLY A 467 15.18 -32.02 -17.97
C GLY A 467 15.56 -31.94 -19.45
N THR A 468 14.73 -31.32 -20.29
CA THR A 468 14.96 -31.10 -21.73
C THR A 468 15.58 -29.73 -22.02
N ASN A 469 15.84 -28.92 -21.00
CA ASN A 469 16.38 -27.58 -21.13
C ASN A 469 17.88 -27.58 -21.48
N ALA A 470 18.37 -26.44 -21.92
CA ALA A 470 19.78 -26.19 -22.20
C ALA A 470 20.33 -25.09 -21.29
N VAL A 471 21.45 -25.35 -20.64
CA VAL A 471 22.15 -24.38 -19.79
C VAL A 471 23.57 -24.14 -20.35
N LEU A 472 23.88 -22.87 -20.54
CA LEU A 472 25.21 -22.38 -20.90
C LEU A 472 25.84 -21.78 -19.64
N PHE A 473 26.60 -22.60 -18.94
CA PHE A 473 27.29 -22.21 -17.72
C PHE A 473 28.53 -21.37 -18.03
N LYS A 474 28.78 -20.31 -17.25
CA LYS A 474 29.92 -19.41 -17.34
C LYS A 474 30.47 -19.14 -15.94
N ASP A 475 31.60 -19.74 -15.62
CA ASP A 475 32.43 -19.40 -14.47
C ASP A 475 33.24 -18.14 -14.82
N LYS A 476 32.64 -16.97 -14.64
CA LYS A 476 33.22 -15.68 -15.02
C LYS A 476 32.61 -14.52 -14.27
N ASP A 477 33.46 -13.51 -14.04
CA ASP A 477 33.00 -12.19 -13.65
C ASP A 477 32.17 -11.56 -14.79
N LEU A 478 31.08 -10.88 -14.41
CA LEU A 478 30.20 -10.19 -15.37
C LEU A 478 30.96 -9.13 -16.20
N PHE A 479 32.00 -8.50 -15.63
CA PHE A 479 32.85 -7.56 -16.33
C PHE A 479 33.73 -8.19 -17.41
N GLU A 480 34.07 -9.46 -17.27
CA GLU A 480 34.88 -10.21 -18.24
C GLU A 480 34.05 -10.73 -19.40
N LEU A 481 32.73 -10.62 -19.33
CA LEU A 481 31.79 -11.09 -20.34
C LEU A 481 31.79 -10.11 -21.53
N THR A 482 32.53 -10.48 -22.54
CA THR A 482 32.60 -9.68 -23.78
C THR A 482 31.73 -10.18 -24.90
N LYS A 483 31.19 -11.45 -24.76
CA LYS A 483 30.38 -12.07 -25.81
C LYS A 483 29.46 -13.15 -25.25
N LEU A 484 28.17 -13.12 -25.65
CA LEU A 484 27.24 -14.24 -25.60
C LEU A 484 26.96 -14.78 -27.01
N ASP A 485 26.25 -15.89 -27.10
CA ASP A 485 25.82 -16.44 -28.38
C ASP A 485 24.70 -15.59 -28.99
N GLU A 486 24.99 -14.88 -30.05
CA GLU A 486 24.05 -13.96 -30.71
C GLU A 486 22.76 -14.61 -31.21
N ARG A 487 22.74 -15.94 -31.31
CA ARG A 487 21.54 -16.71 -31.67
C ARG A 487 20.52 -16.83 -30.52
N TYR A 488 20.96 -16.57 -29.31
CA TYR A 488 20.17 -16.74 -28.08
C TYR A 488 20.30 -15.50 -27.18
N PRO A 489 19.82 -14.34 -27.61
CA PRO A 489 19.84 -13.15 -26.77
C PRO A 489 18.85 -13.32 -25.59
N PRO A 490 19.24 -13.05 -24.34
CA PRO A 490 18.35 -13.16 -23.18
C PRO A 490 17.14 -12.23 -23.30
N GLU A 491 15.94 -12.78 -23.11
CA GLU A 491 14.68 -12.03 -22.99
C GLU A 491 14.31 -11.76 -21.54
N VAL A 492 14.73 -12.64 -20.62
CA VAL A 492 14.52 -12.51 -19.20
C VAL A 492 15.86 -12.57 -18.49
N ILE A 493 16.16 -11.59 -17.68
CA ILE A 493 17.41 -11.47 -16.92
C ILE A 493 17.04 -11.38 -15.45
N PHE A 494 17.60 -12.25 -14.62
CA PHE A 494 17.56 -12.15 -13.18
C PHE A 494 18.94 -11.69 -12.70
N TYR A 495 18.97 -10.58 -11.99
CA TYR A 495 20.17 -10.00 -11.39
C TYR A 495 20.14 -10.23 -9.89
N ASP A 496 20.98 -11.13 -9.43
CA ASP A 496 21.20 -11.52 -8.04
C ASP A 496 22.73 -11.68 -7.78
N ALA A 497 23.49 -10.72 -8.30
CA ALA A 497 24.93 -10.65 -8.12
C ALA A 497 25.29 -9.66 -7.01
N ASP A 498 26.35 -8.85 -7.17
CA ASP A 498 26.76 -7.87 -6.18
C ASP A 498 25.73 -6.74 -6.03
N HIS A 499 25.32 -6.45 -4.79
CA HIS A 499 24.31 -5.45 -4.43
C HIS A 499 24.89 -4.07 -4.08
N ASP A 500 26.21 -3.89 -4.18
CA ASP A 500 26.78 -2.54 -4.15
C ASP A 500 26.23 -1.71 -5.31
N PRO A 501 25.75 -0.48 -5.09
CA PRO A 501 25.13 0.34 -6.14
C PRO A 501 26.04 0.58 -7.34
N THR A 502 27.36 0.67 -7.13
CA THR A 502 28.33 0.88 -8.21
C THR A 502 28.49 -0.39 -9.02
N ALA A 503 28.63 -1.54 -8.36
CA ALA A 503 28.73 -2.85 -9.01
C ALA A 503 27.44 -3.18 -9.76
N THR A 504 26.26 -2.98 -9.16
CA THR A 504 24.95 -3.14 -9.82
C THR A 504 24.87 -2.33 -11.12
N TYR A 505 25.22 -1.03 -11.06
CA TYR A 505 25.21 -0.17 -12.24
C TYR A 505 26.17 -0.67 -13.32
N GLN A 506 27.39 -1.04 -12.94
CA GLN A 506 28.43 -1.47 -13.87
C GLN A 506 28.08 -2.81 -14.52
N ASN A 507 27.68 -3.80 -13.71
CA ASN A 507 27.30 -5.14 -14.17
C ASN A 507 26.15 -5.07 -15.18
N LEU A 508 25.09 -4.37 -14.84
CA LEU A 508 23.95 -4.21 -15.74
C LEU A 508 24.30 -3.36 -16.97
N SER A 509 25.18 -2.34 -16.83
CA SER A 509 25.69 -1.55 -17.98
C SER A 509 26.48 -2.39 -18.97
N GLN A 510 27.12 -3.45 -18.50
CA GLN A 510 27.84 -4.39 -19.35
C GLN A 510 26.91 -5.43 -19.98
N PHE A 511 25.92 -5.93 -19.20
CA PHE A 511 25.14 -7.10 -19.62
C PHE A 511 23.98 -6.79 -20.56
N TYR A 512 23.28 -5.63 -20.41
CA TYR A 512 22.09 -5.33 -21.20
C TYR A 512 22.28 -5.37 -22.73
N GLN A 513 23.51 -5.14 -23.20
CA GLN A 513 23.82 -5.17 -24.63
C GLN A 513 23.52 -6.51 -25.29
N PHE A 514 23.58 -7.60 -24.51
CA PHE A 514 23.34 -8.95 -24.98
C PHE A 514 21.85 -9.33 -25.03
N ALA A 515 20.99 -8.60 -24.32
CA ALA A 515 19.57 -8.88 -24.20
C ALA A 515 18.79 -8.57 -25.48
N THR A 516 17.55 -9.07 -25.56
CA THR A 516 16.58 -8.67 -26.59
C THR A 516 16.19 -7.19 -26.49
N ASP A 517 15.39 -6.69 -27.39
CA ASP A 517 14.77 -5.36 -27.33
C ASP A 517 13.26 -5.50 -27.62
N PRO A 518 12.40 -5.32 -26.63
CA PRO A 518 12.67 -5.13 -25.21
C PRO A 518 13.11 -6.43 -24.49
N PHE A 519 13.52 -6.30 -23.23
CA PHE A 519 13.83 -7.42 -22.33
C PHE A 519 13.18 -7.21 -20.96
N THR A 520 12.96 -8.32 -20.25
CA THR A 520 12.50 -8.31 -18.86
C THR A 520 13.69 -8.41 -17.92
N LEU A 521 13.85 -7.45 -17.01
CA LEU A 521 14.84 -7.44 -15.95
C LEU A 521 14.14 -7.68 -14.60
N VAL A 522 14.58 -8.70 -13.88
CA VAL A 522 14.24 -8.92 -12.49
C VAL A 522 15.47 -8.62 -11.64
N VAL A 523 15.32 -7.77 -10.64
CA VAL A 523 16.42 -7.34 -9.76
C VAL A 523 16.09 -7.78 -8.35
N ASP A 524 16.98 -8.53 -7.70
CA ASP A 524 16.84 -8.92 -6.30
C ASP A 524 17.30 -7.81 -5.35
N ASP A 525 17.05 -7.99 -4.06
CA ASP A 525 17.47 -7.09 -2.96
C ASP A 525 16.97 -5.65 -3.07
N CYS A 526 15.78 -5.46 -3.65
CA CYS A 526 15.18 -4.14 -3.87
C CYS A 526 14.72 -3.43 -2.59
N ASN A 527 14.75 -4.07 -1.42
CA ASN A 527 14.56 -3.42 -0.14
C ASN A 527 15.71 -2.48 0.22
N PHE A 528 16.89 -2.69 -0.39
CA PHE A 528 18.03 -1.79 -0.25
C PHE A 528 17.96 -0.68 -1.29
N ASP A 529 17.72 0.55 -0.85
CA ASP A 529 17.47 1.71 -1.73
C ASP A 529 18.59 1.97 -2.76
N GLY A 530 19.82 1.59 -2.46
CA GLY A 530 20.97 1.75 -3.35
C GLY A 530 20.88 0.92 -4.63
N VAL A 531 20.32 -0.29 -4.56
CA VAL A 531 20.18 -1.21 -5.71
C VAL A 531 19.25 -0.59 -6.75
N MET A 532 18.03 -0.21 -6.35
CA MET A 532 17.06 0.39 -7.27
C MET A 532 17.52 1.75 -7.80
N ALA A 533 18.21 2.56 -6.98
CA ALA A 533 18.77 3.82 -7.43
C ALA A 533 19.82 3.63 -8.55
N ALA A 534 20.62 2.56 -8.47
CA ALA A 534 21.57 2.21 -9.52
C ALA A 534 20.88 1.81 -10.84
N VAL A 535 19.81 1.00 -10.75
CA VAL A 535 19.02 0.58 -11.92
C VAL A 535 18.32 1.78 -12.56
N ASP A 536 17.68 2.63 -11.76
CA ASP A 536 16.98 3.83 -12.26
C ASP A 536 17.98 4.82 -12.91
N LYS A 537 19.16 4.95 -12.30
CA LYS A 537 20.26 5.74 -12.89
C LYS A 537 20.71 5.18 -14.23
N LEU A 538 20.86 3.85 -14.34
CA LEU A 538 21.22 3.21 -15.60
C LEU A 538 20.17 3.48 -16.69
N CYS A 539 18.90 3.29 -16.37
CA CYS A 539 17.80 3.55 -17.31
C CYS A 539 17.82 5.01 -17.80
N LYS A 540 18.04 5.95 -16.89
CA LYS A 540 18.13 7.37 -17.21
C LYS A 540 19.36 7.69 -18.09
N ASP A 541 20.55 7.22 -17.70
CA ASP A 541 21.81 7.51 -18.40
C ASP A 541 21.80 6.92 -19.82
N ARG A 542 21.17 5.76 -20.01
CA ARG A 542 21.03 5.08 -21.30
C ARG A 542 19.79 5.49 -22.09
N LYS A 543 18.92 6.32 -21.50
CA LYS A 543 17.62 6.73 -22.09
C LYS A 543 16.75 5.54 -22.47
N PHE A 544 16.71 4.53 -21.62
CA PHE A 544 15.85 3.37 -21.83
C PHE A 544 14.40 3.74 -21.64
N ALA A 545 13.53 3.15 -22.45
CA ALA A 545 12.09 3.19 -22.25
C ALA A 545 11.69 2.13 -21.21
N VAL A 546 11.26 2.55 -20.03
CA VAL A 546 10.71 1.64 -19.03
C VAL A 546 9.23 1.41 -19.35
N LEU A 547 8.93 0.27 -19.96
CA LEU A 547 7.59 -0.09 -20.43
C LEU A 547 6.72 -0.64 -19.30
N TYR A 548 7.32 -1.23 -18.28
CA TYR A 548 6.70 -1.74 -17.06
C TYR A 548 7.70 -1.71 -15.92
N LYS A 549 7.23 -1.40 -14.72
CA LYS A 549 8.02 -1.50 -13.48
C LYS A 549 7.09 -1.82 -12.32
N LYS A 550 7.36 -2.90 -11.61
CA LYS A 550 6.72 -3.26 -10.36
C LYS A 550 7.81 -3.59 -9.34
N VAL A 551 7.82 -2.90 -8.20
CA VAL A 551 8.71 -3.18 -7.09
C VAL A 551 7.89 -3.89 -6.01
N LEU A 552 8.29 -5.10 -5.67
CA LEU A 552 7.64 -5.99 -4.72
C LEU A 552 8.52 -6.03 -3.47
N ARG A 553 8.20 -5.22 -2.48
CA ARG A 553 8.99 -5.10 -1.25
C ARG A 553 8.56 -6.13 -0.23
N SER A 554 9.51 -6.64 0.55
CA SER A 554 9.27 -7.40 1.77
C SER A 554 9.32 -6.48 2.97
N GLN A 555 8.58 -6.81 4.02
CA GLN A 555 8.58 -6.02 5.26
C GLN A 555 9.81 -6.31 6.12
N GLU A 556 10.31 -7.52 6.04
CA GLU A 556 11.47 -7.99 6.78
C GLU A 556 12.58 -8.37 5.80
N ILE A 557 13.81 -8.35 6.28
CA ILE A 557 14.95 -8.88 5.54
C ILE A 557 14.86 -10.42 5.60
N GLU A 558 15.09 -11.08 4.46
CA GLU A 558 15.05 -12.53 4.32
C GLU A 558 13.67 -13.14 4.62
N ASP A 559 12.63 -12.49 4.16
CA ASP A 559 11.24 -12.92 4.28
C ASP A 559 10.97 -14.14 3.37
N GLU A 560 11.07 -15.33 3.94
CA GLU A 560 10.85 -16.60 3.22
C GLU A 560 9.42 -16.78 2.70
N LEU A 561 8.44 -16.14 3.33
CA LEU A 561 7.04 -16.19 2.95
C LEU A 561 6.65 -15.04 2.00
N GLY A 562 7.47 -14.00 1.94
CA GLY A 562 7.32 -12.82 1.10
C GLY A 562 8.21 -12.84 -0.13
N TRP A 563 8.79 -11.69 -0.43
CA TRP A 563 9.64 -11.46 -1.58
C TRP A 563 11.14 -11.46 -1.23
N TRP A 564 11.52 -12.22 -0.22
CA TRP A 564 12.87 -12.28 0.33
C TRP A 564 13.33 -10.89 0.82
N ASN A 565 14.32 -10.28 0.16
CA ASN A 565 14.76 -8.90 0.39
C ASN A 565 14.12 -7.90 -0.60
N GLY A 566 12.99 -8.29 -1.21
CA GLY A 566 12.30 -7.52 -2.24
C GLY A 566 12.84 -7.69 -3.63
N VAL A 567 11.95 -7.81 -4.62
CA VAL A 567 12.33 -7.90 -6.05
C VAL A 567 11.66 -6.80 -6.87
N ALA A 568 12.32 -6.36 -7.93
CA ALA A 568 11.72 -5.51 -8.94
C ALA A 568 11.61 -6.24 -10.28
N VAL A 569 10.47 -6.14 -10.93
CA VAL A 569 10.23 -6.64 -12.28
C VAL A 569 10.09 -5.44 -13.20
N MET A 570 10.91 -5.38 -14.24
CA MET A 570 10.92 -4.29 -15.20
C MET A 570 10.93 -4.85 -16.63
N VAL A 571 10.16 -4.24 -17.53
CA VAL A 571 10.30 -4.46 -18.97
C VAL A 571 10.93 -3.22 -19.56
N ILE A 572 12.07 -3.37 -20.19
CA ILE A 572 12.95 -2.28 -20.62
C ILE A 572 13.16 -2.37 -22.13
N GLY A 573 12.79 -1.30 -22.85
CA GLY A 573 13.16 -1.07 -24.24
C GLY A 573 14.49 -0.32 -24.32
N LYS A 574 15.39 -0.79 -25.17
CA LYS A 574 16.71 -0.16 -25.39
C LYS A 574 16.64 1.13 -26.21
N ASN A 575 15.56 1.30 -26.96
CA ASN A 575 15.29 2.48 -27.79
C ASN A 575 13.97 3.12 -27.35
N GLU A 576 13.69 4.35 -27.81
CA GLU A 576 12.34 4.93 -27.67
C GLU A 576 11.34 4.01 -28.36
N TYR A 577 10.59 3.25 -27.57
CA TYR A 577 9.57 2.34 -28.07
C TYR A 577 8.44 3.16 -28.70
N GLN A 578 8.28 3.06 -30.01
CA GLN A 578 7.06 3.50 -30.68
C GLN A 578 6.14 2.29 -30.86
N PRO A 579 4.99 2.26 -30.16
CA PRO A 579 4.03 1.19 -30.34
C PRO A 579 3.57 1.14 -31.81
N PRO A 580 3.34 -0.06 -32.36
CA PRO A 580 2.75 -0.17 -33.69
C PRO A 580 1.43 0.59 -33.75
N ALA A 581 1.21 1.32 -34.85
CA ALA A 581 -0.06 2.02 -35.06
C ALA A 581 -1.23 1.01 -34.92
N PRO A 582 -2.28 1.33 -34.15
CA PRO A 582 -3.37 0.40 -33.95
C PRO A 582 -4.01 0.02 -35.30
N GLU A 583 -3.94 -1.24 -35.68
CA GLU A 583 -4.79 -1.78 -36.73
C GLU A 583 -6.22 -1.83 -36.20
N ILE A 584 -7.01 -0.81 -36.47
CA ILE A 584 -8.43 -0.81 -36.14
C ILE A 584 -9.08 -1.84 -37.08
N PRO A 585 -9.65 -2.94 -36.56
CA PRO A 585 -10.37 -3.88 -37.40
C PRO A 585 -11.46 -3.15 -38.15
N VAL A 586 -11.59 -3.39 -39.47
CA VAL A 586 -12.51 -2.68 -40.39
C VAL A 586 -13.97 -2.66 -39.88
N HIS A 587 -14.38 -3.66 -39.08
CA HIS A 587 -15.73 -3.72 -38.48
C HIS A 587 -15.92 -2.83 -37.26
N MET A 588 -14.85 -2.27 -36.67
CA MET A 588 -14.92 -1.31 -35.56
C MET A 588 -14.74 0.15 -36.03
N GLN A 589 -14.34 0.39 -37.27
CA GLN A 589 -14.27 1.74 -37.84
C GLN A 589 -15.67 2.37 -37.99
N ALA A 590 -16.71 1.60 -38.23
CA ALA A 590 -18.06 2.09 -38.35
C ALA A 590 -18.68 2.58 -37.04
N ASP A 591 -18.35 1.93 -35.91
CA ASP A 591 -18.89 2.30 -34.59
C ASP A 591 -18.19 3.55 -33.99
N TYR A 592 -17.03 3.94 -34.52
CA TYR A 592 -16.29 5.11 -34.05
C TYR A 592 -16.67 6.42 -34.75
N GLU A 593 -17.15 6.33 -35.99
CA GLU A 593 -17.62 7.50 -36.75
C GLU A 593 -19.03 7.97 -36.33
N GLU A 594 -19.86 7.07 -35.75
CA GLU A 594 -21.18 7.43 -35.22
C GLU A 594 -21.18 8.02 -33.81
N ALA A 595 -20.04 7.95 -33.08
CA ALA A 595 -19.92 8.40 -31.70
C ALA A 595 -19.40 9.85 -31.55
N ILE A 596 -19.06 10.54 -32.63
CA ILE A 596 -18.67 11.96 -32.61
C ILE A 596 -19.85 12.78 -33.10
N PRO A 597 -20.63 13.44 -32.24
CA PRO A 597 -21.59 14.43 -32.70
C PRO A 597 -20.83 15.57 -33.34
N GLU A 598 -21.11 15.85 -34.60
CA GLU A 598 -20.68 17.08 -35.24
C GLU A 598 -21.14 18.28 -34.40
N THR A 599 -20.21 19.16 -34.07
CA THR A 599 -20.27 20.35 -33.18
C THR A 599 -21.48 21.23 -33.32
#